data_550e86d7884ca4fa51bba2fc95e9f6d2
#
_entry.id   550e86d7884ca4fa51bba2fc95e9f6d2
#
_cell.length_a   1.000
_cell.length_b   1.000
_cell.length_c   1.000
_cell.angle_alpha   90.00
_cell.angle_beta   90.00
_cell.angle_gamma   90.00
#
_symmetry.space_group_name_H-M   'P 1'
#
loop_
_entity.id
_entity.type
_entity.pdbx_description
1 polymer ?
#
loop_
_entity_poly.entity_id
_entity_poly.type
_entity_poly.pdbx_seq_one_letter_code
_entity_poly.pdbx_strand_id
1 'polypeptide(L)'
;MVQLAVAQNRIAEIRENLLGNHPDKILVVSHRADWRNAPENSLQGIQNCIDMGVDMVEIDLKRTKDGHLVVMHDKTINRTMNGKGLVEDYTLAELKAMRLKNGVACKTRHQIPTLEEVMLLCKGKIMVNIDKGYDYFQEAYAVLEKTGTVDQCVIKAGLPYEQVKAENGAVLDKVIFMPIVQLHKEGAEAIIDSYQTHMKPAAYELVFDNDNPEVLNLIKKVRDTGSNLFINSLWPELCGGHDDDRAVELHQPEESWGWIINQGAKLIQTDRPALLLEYLRKKK
;
A
#
# COMPACT_ATOMS: atom_id res chain seq x y z
N MET A 1 24.14 15.94 -7.89
CA MET A 1 23.95 15.13 -9.12
C MET A 1 24.04 13.63 -8.85
N VAL A 2 25.03 13.10 -8.14
CA VAL A 2 25.15 11.65 -7.88
C VAL A 2 23.96 11.07 -7.07
N GLN A 3 23.50 11.75 -6.01
CA GLN A 3 22.34 11.30 -5.20
C GLN A 3 21.02 11.29 -6.00
N LEU A 4 20.81 12.23 -6.90
CA LEU A 4 19.63 12.25 -7.79
C LEU A 4 19.66 11.09 -8.79
N ALA A 5 20.81 10.77 -9.34
CA ALA A 5 20.96 9.66 -10.28
C ALA A 5 20.76 8.29 -9.59
N VAL A 6 21.22 8.13 -8.34
CA VAL A 6 21.01 6.91 -7.54
C VAL A 6 19.54 6.74 -7.16
N ALA A 7 18.86 7.84 -6.78
CA ALA A 7 17.43 7.81 -6.44
C ALA A 7 16.54 7.50 -7.67
N GLN A 8 16.83 8.10 -8.82
CA GLN A 8 16.11 7.80 -10.06
C GLN A 8 16.31 6.35 -10.51
N ASN A 9 17.50 5.78 -10.29
CA ASN A 9 17.77 4.38 -10.58
C ASN A 9 16.95 3.44 -9.68
N ARG A 10 16.79 3.77 -8.38
CA ARG A 10 16.01 2.97 -7.44
C ARG A 10 14.52 2.88 -7.82
N ILE A 11 13.88 4.01 -8.13
CA ILE A 11 12.47 4.01 -8.55
C ILE A 11 12.29 3.26 -9.86
N ALA A 12 13.19 3.44 -10.83
CA ALA A 12 13.14 2.69 -12.08
C ALA A 12 13.22 1.17 -11.82
N GLU A 13 14.11 0.73 -10.93
CA GLU A 13 14.26 -0.67 -10.54
C GLU A 13 12.98 -1.21 -9.86
N ILE A 14 12.40 -0.48 -8.88
CA ILE A 14 11.18 -0.93 -8.19
C ILE A 14 10.02 -1.02 -9.19
N ARG A 15 9.87 -0.03 -10.08
CA ARG A 15 8.84 -0.04 -11.12
C ARG A 15 9.03 -1.19 -12.11
N GLU A 16 10.24 -1.46 -12.54
CA GLU A 16 10.55 -2.59 -13.41
C GLU A 16 10.15 -3.92 -12.74
N ASN A 17 10.43 -4.07 -11.45
CA ASN A 17 10.00 -5.25 -10.68
C ASN A 17 8.47 -5.31 -10.50
N LEU A 18 7.78 -4.18 -10.35
CA LEU A 18 6.33 -4.12 -10.22
C LEU A 18 5.61 -4.37 -11.54
N LEU A 19 6.10 -3.79 -12.64
CA LEU A 19 5.43 -3.84 -13.95
C LEU A 19 5.91 -5.00 -14.81
N GLY A 20 7.10 -5.51 -14.54
CA GLY A 20 7.73 -6.63 -15.25
C GLY A 20 7.47 -7.98 -14.58
N ASN A 21 7.92 -9.02 -15.25
CA ASN A 21 7.85 -10.39 -14.73
C ASN A 21 9.24 -10.82 -14.24
N HIS A 22 9.64 -10.33 -13.06
CA HIS A 22 10.90 -10.70 -12.40
C HIS A 22 10.64 -11.70 -11.27
N PRO A 23 10.81 -13.02 -11.51
CA PRO A 23 10.37 -14.05 -10.57
C PRO A 23 11.10 -14.01 -9.21
N ASP A 24 12.32 -13.47 -9.17
CA ASP A 24 13.22 -13.66 -8.01
C ASP A 24 13.22 -12.49 -7.02
N LYS A 25 12.49 -11.38 -7.28
CA LYS A 25 12.47 -10.23 -6.39
C LYS A 25 11.11 -10.06 -5.72
N ILE A 26 11.11 -10.11 -4.40
CA ILE A 26 9.95 -9.74 -3.57
C ILE A 26 10.06 -8.26 -3.21
N LEU A 27 9.01 -7.50 -3.46
CA LEU A 27 8.86 -6.11 -3.04
C LEU A 27 8.23 -6.05 -1.65
N VAL A 28 8.90 -5.39 -0.72
CA VAL A 28 8.41 -5.18 0.64
C VAL A 28 7.57 -3.91 0.68
N VAL A 29 6.32 -4.03 1.16
CA VAL A 29 5.39 -2.93 1.35
C VAL A 29 5.17 -2.70 2.84
N SER A 30 5.42 -1.49 3.33
CA SER A 30 5.21 -1.15 4.74
C SER A 30 3.83 -0.53 4.94
N HIS A 31 2.97 -1.19 5.71
CA HIS A 31 1.62 -0.76 6.05
C HIS A 31 1.64 0.47 6.96
N ARG A 32 1.00 1.58 6.53
CA ARG A 32 1.00 2.89 7.22
C ARG A 32 2.39 3.38 7.60
N ALA A 33 3.38 3.05 6.75
CA ALA A 33 4.79 3.30 6.97
C ALA A 33 5.35 2.56 8.21
N ASP A 34 6.44 3.03 8.82
CA ASP A 34 7.06 2.41 10.01
C ASP A 34 6.34 2.84 11.30
N TRP A 35 5.06 2.45 11.42
CA TRP A 35 4.20 2.88 12.53
C TRP A 35 4.63 2.35 13.90
N ARG A 36 5.46 1.32 13.95
CA ARG A 36 5.98 0.77 15.22
C ARG A 36 7.05 1.67 15.86
N ASN A 37 7.77 2.46 15.06
CA ASN A 37 8.85 3.32 15.50
C ASN A 37 8.54 4.83 15.33
N ALA A 38 7.47 5.17 14.62
CA ALA A 38 6.99 6.54 14.42
C ALA A 38 5.44 6.56 14.47
N PRO A 39 4.78 7.72 14.50
CA PRO A 39 3.33 7.76 14.29
C PRO A 39 2.96 7.16 12.93
N GLU A 40 1.87 6.36 12.88
CA GLU A 40 1.36 5.82 11.61
C GLU A 40 1.10 6.95 10.62
N ASN A 41 1.29 6.66 9.33
CA ASN A 41 1.01 7.63 8.28
C ASN A 41 1.78 8.96 8.42
N SER A 42 2.92 8.98 9.10
CA SER A 42 3.74 10.19 9.30
C SER A 42 4.93 10.28 8.34
N LEU A 43 5.38 11.52 8.06
CA LEU A 43 6.60 11.73 7.27
C LEU A 43 7.82 11.04 7.90
N GLN A 44 7.89 10.95 9.24
CA GLN A 44 8.99 10.25 9.92
C GLN A 44 8.93 8.74 9.66
N GLY A 45 7.73 8.12 9.75
CA GLY A 45 7.58 6.70 9.45
C GLY A 45 7.96 6.38 8.00
N ILE A 46 7.58 7.25 7.06
CA ILE A 46 7.96 7.13 5.64
C ILE A 46 9.48 7.28 5.47
N GLN A 47 10.11 8.25 6.13
CA GLN A 47 11.56 8.42 6.07
C GLN A 47 12.29 7.17 6.61
N ASN A 48 11.82 6.59 7.71
CA ASN A 48 12.36 5.34 8.25
C ASN A 48 12.29 4.20 7.21
N CYS A 49 11.17 4.07 6.48
CA CYS A 49 11.02 3.09 5.41
C CYS A 49 12.01 3.32 4.27
N ILE A 50 12.23 4.57 3.86
CA ILE A 50 13.24 4.94 2.85
C ILE A 50 14.64 4.51 3.33
N ASP A 51 14.98 4.82 4.57
CA ASP A 51 16.29 4.54 5.17
C ASP A 51 16.53 3.02 5.34
N MET A 52 15.48 2.25 5.65
CA MET A 52 15.53 0.77 5.73
C MET A 52 15.70 0.11 4.36
N GLY A 53 15.35 0.81 3.28
CA GLY A 53 15.34 0.25 1.94
C GLY A 53 14.06 -0.54 1.60
N VAL A 54 12.92 -0.20 2.21
CA VAL A 54 11.60 -0.66 1.82
C VAL A 54 11.28 -0.22 0.38
N ASP A 55 10.58 -1.04 -0.38
CA ASP A 55 10.30 -0.76 -1.80
C ASP A 55 9.06 0.12 -1.98
N MET A 56 8.05 -0.03 -1.11
CA MET A 56 6.80 0.71 -1.18
C MET A 56 6.26 0.99 0.22
N VAL A 57 5.69 2.17 0.44
CA VAL A 57 4.90 2.48 1.64
C VAL A 57 3.43 2.51 1.27
N GLU A 58 2.60 1.94 2.13
CA GLU A 58 1.15 2.13 2.04
C GLU A 58 0.74 3.30 2.93
N ILE A 59 -0.21 4.10 2.46
CA ILE A 59 -0.80 5.25 3.15
C ILE A 59 -2.29 5.34 2.88
N ASP A 60 -3.01 5.94 3.82
CA ASP A 60 -4.46 6.15 3.73
C ASP A 60 -4.83 7.61 3.50
N LEU A 61 -5.87 7.89 2.74
CA LEU A 61 -6.33 9.27 2.49
C LEU A 61 -7.63 9.62 3.19
N LYS A 62 -7.70 10.88 3.63
CA LYS A 62 -8.91 11.59 4.03
C LYS A 62 -8.88 13.01 3.49
N ARG A 63 -10.06 13.64 3.38
CA ARG A 63 -10.21 15.01 2.93
C ARG A 63 -10.60 15.92 4.09
N THR A 64 -9.95 17.07 4.20
CA THR A 64 -10.28 18.12 5.17
C THR A 64 -11.50 18.92 4.75
N LYS A 65 -12.06 19.72 5.67
CA LYS A 65 -13.18 20.61 5.41
C LYS A 65 -12.92 21.61 4.27
N ASP A 66 -11.69 22.06 4.13
CA ASP A 66 -11.24 23.01 3.11
C ASP A 66 -10.60 22.31 1.87
N GLY A 67 -10.85 21.00 1.70
CA GLY A 67 -10.57 20.25 0.46
C GLY A 67 -9.15 19.72 0.30
N HIS A 68 -8.31 19.76 1.33
CA HIS A 68 -6.97 19.18 1.25
C HIS A 68 -6.97 17.68 1.54
N LEU A 69 -6.21 16.89 0.76
CA LEU A 69 -5.97 15.49 1.06
C LEU A 69 -4.88 15.36 2.12
N VAL A 70 -5.22 14.74 3.23
CA VAL A 70 -4.32 14.43 4.36
C VAL A 70 -4.18 12.92 4.52
N VAL A 71 -3.05 12.50 5.10
CA VAL A 71 -2.74 11.08 5.27
C VAL A 71 -3.19 10.62 6.66
N MET A 72 -4.28 9.83 6.68
CA MET A 72 -4.97 9.38 7.88
C MET A 72 -5.84 8.16 7.58
N HIS A 73 -5.74 7.11 8.40
CA HIS A 73 -6.55 5.91 8.23
C HIS A 73 -8.01 6.11 8.67
N ASP A 74 -8.22 6.56 9.90
CA ASP A 74 -9.53 6.64 10.52
C ASP A 74 -10.33 7.85 9.98
N LYS A 75 -11.66 7.75 10.00
CA LYS A 75 -12.54 8.91 9.73
C LYS A 75 -12.38 9.97 10.82
N THR A 76 -12.03 9.59 12.05
CA THR A 76 -11.83 10.48 13.19
C THR A 76 -10.36 10.63 13.54
N ILE A 77 -10.00 11.77 14.12
CA ILE A 77 -8.65 12.05 14.61
C ILE A 77 -8.38 11.47 16.02
N ASN A 78 -9.37 10.83 16.64
CA ASN A 78 -9.37 10.47 18.06
C ASN A 78 -8.21 9.56 18.47
N ARG A 79 -7.92 8.53 17.67
CA ARG A 79 -6.90 7.53 17.98
C ARG A 79 -5.49 8.06 17.73
N THR A 80 -5.30 8.72 16.59
CA THR A 80 -3.96 9.05 16.07
C THR A 80 -3.52 10.48 16.29
N MET A 81 -4.42 11.38 16.79
CA MET A 81 -4.08 12.78 17.08
C MET A 81 -4.52 13.18 18.48
N ASN A 82 -3.98 14.31 18.98
CA ASN A 82 -4.34 14.90 20.27
C ASN A 82 -5.61 15.78 20.20
N GLY A 83 -6.57 15.40 19.36
CA GLY A 83 -7.89 16.03 19.18
C GLY A 83 -8.99 14.99 19.17
N LYS A 84 -10.22 15.40 18.89
CA LYS A 84 -11.41 14.55 18.72
C LYS A 84 -12.29 15.08 17.59
N GLY A 85 -13.00 14.22 16.90
CA GLY A 85 -13.94 14.57 15.83
C GLY A 85 -13.54 13.98 14.48
N LEU A 86 -14.31 14.30 13.45
CA LEU A 86 -14.07 13.83 12.09
C LEU A 86 -12.96 14.65 11.41
N VAL A 87 -12.19 14.05 10.54
CA VAL A 87 -11.17 14.77 9.74
C VAL A 87 -11.81 15.85 8.89
N GLU A 88 -12.98 15.55 8.30
CA GLU A 88 -13.75 16.46 7.42
C GLU A 88 -14.36 17.68 8.12
N ASP A 89 -14.41 17.70 9.45
CA ASP A 89 -14.89 18.86 10.22
C ASP A 89 -13.81 19.93 10.40
N TYR A 90 -12.54 19.62 10.15
CA TYR A 90 -11.38 20.49 10.36
C TYR A 90 -10.79 20.99 9.05
N THR A 91 -10.36 22.24 9.05
CA THR A 91 -9.46 22.77 8.02
C THR A 91 -8.05 22.17 8.17
N LEU A 92 -7.25 22.22 7.11
CA LEU A 92 -5.86 21.80 7.17
C LEU A 92 -5.07 22.56 8.25
N ALA A 93 -5.31 23.87 8.40
CA ALA A 93 -4.63 24.70 9.39
C ALA A 93 -4.92 24.23 10.84
N GLU A 94 -6.17 23.89 11.13
CA GLU A 94 -6.58 23.36 12.44
C GLU A 94 -5.94 21.99 12.71
N LEU A 95 -5.93 21.08 11.73
CA LEU A 95 -5.25 19.77 11.87
C LEU A 95 -3.73 19.93 12.05
N LYS A 96 -3.09 20.83 11.33
CA LYS A 96 -1.65 21.12 11.48
C LYS A 96 -1.28 21.73 12.84
N ALA A 97 -2.21 22.41 13.52
CA ALA A 97 -2.01 22.91 14.89
C ALA A 97 -1.95 21.77 15.92
N MET A 98 -2.55 20.62 15.62
CA MET A 98 -2.53 19.40 16.45
C MET A 98 -1.27 18.58 16.19
N ARG A 99 -1.13 17.49 16.96
CA ARG A 99 0.03 16.58 16.86
C ARG A 99 -0.45 15.14 16.77
N LEU A 100 0.31 14.36 16.00
CA LEU A 100 0.14 12.91 15.94
C LEU A 100 0.55 12.25 17.26
N LYS A 101 -0.09 11.14 17.57
CA LYS A 101 0.29 10.20 18.64
C LYS A 101 1.05 9.02 18.04
N ASN A 102 1.94 8.44 18.83
CA ASN A 102 2.60 7.18 18.49
C ASN A 102 1.71 5.96 18.83
N GLY A 103 2.18 4.75 18.54
CA GLY A 103 1.46 3.49 18.75
C GLY A 103 1.01 3.22 20.20
N VAL A 104 1.62 3.88 21.19
CA VAL A 104 1.22 3.82 22.62
C VAL A 104 0.40 5.04 23.05
N ALA A 105 -0.22 5.73 22.11
CA ALA A 105 -1.10 6.88 22.29
C ALA A 105 -0.44 8.13 22.92
N CYS A 106 0.89 8.20 22.98
CA CYS A 106 1.62 9.38 23.46
C CYS A 106 1.71 10.44 22.36
N LYS A 107 1.43 11.71 22.73
CA LYS A 107 1.58 12.86 21.84
C LYS A 107 3.05 13.03 21.42
N THR A 108 3.28 13.21 20.14
CA THR A 108 4.60 13.45 19.56
C THR A 108 4.78 14.91 19.09
N ARG A 109 5.91 15.20 18.46
CA ARG A 109 6.14 16.49 17.77
C ARG A 109 5.60 16.50 16.31
N HIS A 110 5.21 15.35 15.77
CA HIS A 110 4.84 15.20 14.36
C HIS A 110 3.43 15.73 14.10
N GLN A 111 3.25 16.30 12.92
CA GLN A 111 1.96 16.78 12.40
C GLN A 111 1.41 15.78 11.37
N ILE A 112 0.10 15.84 11.14
CA ILE A 112 -0.53 15.12 10.03
C ILE A 112 0.05 15.63 8.71
N PRO A 113 0.53 14.76 7.80
CA PRO A 113 0.99 15.21 6.49
C PRO A 113 -0.16 15.34 5.50
N THR A 114 0.02 16.21 4.51
CA THR A 114 -0.78 16.19 3.28
C THR A 114 -0.23 15.14 2.31
N LEU A 115 -1.07 14.72 1.35
CA LEU A 115 -0.61 13.87 0.26
C LEU A 115 0.56 14.54 -0.51
N GLU A 116 0.49 15.83 -0.75
CA GLU A 116 1.56 16.57 -1.43
C GLU A 116 2.90 16.49 -0.68
N GLU A 117 2.90 16.69 0.63
CA GLU A 117 4.11 16.57 1.47
C GLU A 117 4.70 15.15 1.41
N VAL A 118 3.84 14.13 1.46
CA VAL A 118 4.27 12.72 1.32
C VAL A 118 4.87 12.47 -0.05
N MET A 119 4.21 12.90 -1.12
CA MET A 119 4.71 12.63 -2.47
C MET A 119 6.02 13.35 -2.77
N LEU A 120 6.21 14.57 -2.26
CA LEU A 120 7.50 15.28 -2.37
C LEU A 120 8.61 14.58 -1.58
N LEU A 121 8.31 14.01 -0.41
CA LEU A 121 9.27 13.22 0.37
C LEU A 121 9.66 11.93 -0.37
N CYS A 122 8.67 11.22 -0.94
CA CYS A 122 8.84 9.93 -1.60
C CYS A 122 9.51 10.05 -2.98
N LYS A 123 9.43 11.22 -3.62
CA LYS A 123 9.85 11.43 -5.01
C LYS A 123 11.26 10.92 -5.28
N GLY A 124 11.37 9.98 -6.22
CA GLY A 124 12.62 9.33 -6.62
C GLY A 124 13.17 8.30 -5.63
N LYS A 125 12.51 8.03 -4.49
CA LYS A 125 13.09 7.22 -3.39
C LYS A 125 12.34 5.93 -3.11
N ILE A 126 11.01 5.97 -3.07
CA ILE A 126 10.16 4.85 -2.67
C ILE A 126 8.80 4.95 -3.39
N MET A 127 8.19 3.83 -3.74
CA MET A 127 6.83 3.84 -4.27
C MET A 127 5.77 4.02 -3.17
N VAL A 128 4.58 4.43 -3.56
CA VAL A 128 3.46 4.68 -2.64
C VAL A 128 2.23 3.90 -3.09
N ASN A 129 1.68 3.06 -2.20
CA ASN A 129 0.37 2.43 -2.33
C ASN A 129 -0.65 3.31 -1.60
N ILE A 130 -1.60 3.89 -2.33
CA ILE A 130 -2.59 4.80 -1.77
C ILE A 130 -3.87 4.02 -1.49
N ASP A 131 -4.08 3.64 -0.22
CA ASP A 131 -5.34 3.08 0.25
C ASP A 131 -6.38 4.18 0.47
N LYS A 132 -7.66 3.85 0.28
CA LYS A 132 -8.79 4.81 0.30
C LYS A 132 -8.62 6.00 -0.66
N GLY A 133 -7.64 5.92 -1.57
CA GLY A 133 -7.40 6.93 -2.60
C GLY A 133 -8.48 6.93 -3.67
N TYR A 134 -9.20 5.81 -3.84
CA TYR A 134 -10.28 5.70 -4.81
C TYR A 134 -11.42 6.68 -4.53
N ASP A 135 -11.76 6.92 -3.26
CA ASP A 135 -12.78 7.88 -2.83
C ASP A 135 -12.44 9.33 -3.24
N TYR A 136 -11.18 9.60 -3.56
CA TYR A 136 -10.62 10.90 -3.93
C TYR A 136 -9.79 10.83 -5.21
N PHE A 137 -10.16 9.96 -6.15
CA PHE A 137 -9.31 9.58 -7.30
C PHE A 137 -8.81 10.78 -8.10
N GLN A 138 -9.71 11.69 -8.46
CA GLN A 138 -9.36 12.85 -9.29
C GLN A 138 -8.49 13.87 -8.52
N GLU A 139 -8.81 14.10 -7.23
CA GLU A 139 -8.03 14.99 -6.37
C GLU A 139 -6.63 14.40 -6.10
N ALA A 140 -6.55 13.09 -5.85
CA ALA A 140 -5.27 12.39 -5.67
C ALA A 140 -4.43 12.47 -6.96
N TYR A 141 -5.03 12.17 -8.11
CA TYR A 141 -4.34 12.30 -9.40
C TYR A 141 -3.80 13.72 -9.63
N ALA A 142 -4.58 14.76 -9.34
CA ALA A 142 -4.12 16.14 -9.49
C ALA A 142 -2.88 16.46 -8.61
N VAL A 143 -2.83 15.92 -7.39
CA VAL A 143 -1.64 16.05 -6.53
C VAL A 143 -0.45 15.29 -7.10
N LEU A 144 -0.66 14.06 -7.59
CA LEU A 144 0.40 13.26 -8.20
C LEU A 144 0.97 13.91 -9.46
N GLU A 145 0.10 14.50 -10.30
CA GLU A 145 0.50 15.24 -11.49
C GLU A 145 1.31 16.49 -11.12
N LYS A 146 0.81 17.29 -10.17
CA LYS A 146 1.50 18.48 -9.63
C LYS A 146 2.89 18.16 -9.09
N THR A 147 3.05 17.05 -8.38
CA THR A 147 4.33 16.63 -7.79
C THR A 147 5.24 15.90 -8.79
N GLY A 148 4.69 15.47 -9.95
CA GLY A 148 5.39 14.66 -10.93
C GLY A 148 5.74 13.27 -10.40
N THR A 149 4.77 12.60 -9.77
CA THR A 149 4.93 11.30 -9.11
C THR A 149 3.84 10.29 -9.49
N VAL A 150 3.09 10.55 -10.56
CA VAL A 150 2.01 9.67 -11.05
C VAL A 150 2.49 8.23 -11.21
N ASP A 151 3.67 8.06 -11.76
CA ASP A 151 4.28 6.77 -12.06
C ASP A 151 4.98 6.12 -10.85
N GLN A 152 4.94 6.75 -9.67
CA GLN A 152 5.42 6.21 -8.38
C GLN A 152 4.30 5.74 -7.45
N CYS A 153 3.04 5.85 -7.90
CA CYS A 153 1.90 5.55 -7.05
C CYS A 153 1.05 4.43 -7.63
N VAL A 154 0.51 3.64 -6.71
CA VAL A 154 -0.55 2.67 -6.99
C VAL A 154 -1.83 3.19 -6.33
N ILE A 155 -2.92 3.24 -7.10
CA ILE A 155 -4.28 3.49 -6.58
C ILE A 155 -5.06 2.18 -6.71
N LYS A 156 -5.91 1.87 -5.73
CA LYS A 156 -6.58 0.57 -5.67
C LYS A 156 -8.06 0.67 -5.29
N ALA A 157 -8.86 -0.30 -5.74
CA ALA A 157 -10.25 -0.49 -5.31
C ALA A 157 -10.71 -1.93 -5.51
N GLY A 158 -11.72 -2.34 -4.73
CA GLY A 158 -12.37 -3.65 -4.84
C GLY A 158 -13.61 -3.62 -5.73
N LEU A 159 -13.51 -3.03 -6.93
CA LEU A 159 -14.60 -2.83 -7.89
C LEU A 159 -14.29 -3.46 -9.24
N PRO A 160 -15.31 -3.90 -10.04
CA PRO A 160 -15.10 -4.38 -11.39
C PRO A 160 -14.54 -3.30 -12.31
N TYR A 161 -13.80 -3.70 -13.34
CA TYR A 161 -13.17 -2.79 -14.30
C TYR A 161 -14.15 -1.78 -14.92
N GLU A 162 -15.32 -2.24 -15.35
CA GLU A 162 -16.31 -1.40 -16.02
C GLU A 162 -16.79 -0.25 -15.15
N GLN A 163 -16.97 -0.51 -13.84
CA GLN A 163 -17.33 0.53 -12.89
C GLN A 163 -16.17 1.52 -12.69
N VAL A 164 -14.96 1.01 -12.45
CA VAL A 164 -13.77 1.87 -12.27
C VAL A 164 -13.53 2.73 -13.50
N LYS A 165 -13.70 2.16 -14.70
CA LYS A 165 -13.53 2.89 -15.98
C LYS A 165 -14.63 3.93 -16.19
N ALA A 166 -15.87 3.61 -15.85
CA ALA A 166 -17.00 4.54 -15.97
C ALA A 166 -16.83 5.75 -15.04
N GLU A 167 -16.36 5.54 -13.82
CA GLU A 167 -16.17 6.61 -12.82
C GLU A 167 -14.92 7.47 -13.06
N ASN A 168 -13.83 6.91 -13.62
CA ASN A 168 -12.54 7.60 -13.72
C ASN A 168 -12.09 7.88 -15.16
N GLY A 169 -12.77 7.35 -16.17
CA GLY A 169 -12.53 7.65 -17.58
C GLY A 169 -11.07 7.45 -18.01
N ALA A 170 -10.53 8.46 -18.69
CA ALA A 170 -9.16 8.42 -19.22
C ALA A 170 -8.07 8.57 -18.14
N VAL A 171 -8.41 9.00 -16.92
CA VAL A 171 -7.41 9.12 -15.83
C VAL A 171 -6.96 7.75 -15.35
N LEU A 172 -7.84 6.73 -15.43
CA LEU A 172 -7.47 5.34 -15.11
C LEU A 172 -6.28 4.86 -15.95
N ASP A 173 -6.19 5.27 -17.22
CA ASP A 173 -5.13 4.84 -18.13
C ASP A 173 -3.76 5.52 -17.83
N LYS A 174 -3.75 6.53 -16.95
CA LYS A 174 -2.56 7.30 -16.60
C LYS A 174 -1.91 6.87 -15.29
N VAL A 175 -2.59 6.06 -14.48
CA VAL A 175 -2.12 5.62 -13.17
C VAL A 175 -1.81 4.12 -13.15
N ILE A 176 -1.01 3.68 -12.20
CA ILE A 176 -0.90 2.27 -11.88
C ILE A 176 -2.08 1.91 -10.99
N PHE A 177 -3.04 1.16 -11.54
CA PHE A 177 -4.23 0.73 -10.81
C PHE A 177 -4.10 -0.73 -10.38
N MET A 178 -4.50 -1.04 -9.15
CA MET A 178 -4.45 -2.38 -8.58
C MET A 178 -5.82 -2.80 -8.06
N PRO A 179 -6.46 -3.82 -8.64
CA PRO A 179 -7.69 -4.39 -8.10
C PRO A 179 -7.46 -5.05 -6.75
N ILE A 180 -8.38 -4.84 -5.80
CA ILE A 180 -8.49 -5.59 -4.56
C ILE A 180 -9.51 -6.71 -4.76
N VAL A 181 -9.15 -7.95 -4.47
CA VAL A 181 -10.05 -9.10 -4.61
C VAL A 181 -10.13 -9.86 -3.29
N GLN A 182 -11.33 -9.90 -2.72
CA GLN A 182 -11.61 -10.70 -1.52
C GLN A 182 -11.99 -12.11 -1.95
N LEU A 183 -11.02 -13.03 -1.97
CA LEU A 183 -11.15 -14.36 -2.59
C LEU A 183 -12.19 -15.27 -1.91
N HIS A 184 -12.50 -15.01 -0.64
CA HIS A 184 -13.53 -15.73 0.12
C HIS A 184 -14.97 -15.22 -0.13
N LYS A 185 -15.12 -14.14 -0.94
CA LYS A 185 -16.43 -13.56 -1.22
C LYS A 185 -16.97 -13.97 -2.58
N GLU A 186 -18.29 -14.09 -2.65
CA GLU A 186 -18.99 -14.24 -3.92
C GLU A 186 -18.63 -13.12 -4.89
N GLY A 187 -18.45 -13.45 -6.16
CA GLY A 187 -18.06 -12.49 -7.20
C GLY A 187 -16.57 -12.23 -7.33
N ALA A 188 -15.71 -12.81 -6.49
CA ALA A 188 -14.25 -12.64 -6.57
C ALA A 188 -13.70 -12.97 -7.96
N GLU A 189 -14.13 -14.10 -8.54
CA GLU A 189 -13.71 -14.53 -9.86
C GLU A 189 -14.14 -13.55 -10.95
N ALA A 190 -15.37 -13.02 -10.88
CA ALA A 190 -15.90 -12.05 -11.84
C ALA A 190 -15.10 -10.74 -11.83
N ILE A 191 -14.61 -10.29 -10.66
CA ILE A 191 -13.71 -9.13 -10.56
C ILE A 191 -12.39 -9.42 -11.30
N ILE A 192 -11.78 -10.59 -11.07
CA ILE A 192 -10.55 -11.00 -11.76
C ILE A 192 -10.77 -10.98 -13.29
N ASP A 193 -11.83 -11.61 -13.76
CA ASP A 193 -12.14 -11.74 -15.18
C ASP A 193 -12.42 -10.39 -15.85
N SER A 194 -13.08 -9.46 -15.14
CA SER A 194 -13.39 -8.13 -15.68
C SER A 194 -12.12 -7.35 -16.05
N TYR A 195 -11.06 -7.44 -15.23
CA TYR A 195 -9.80 -6.79 -15.54
C TYR A 195 -9.03 -7.49 -16.65
N GLN A 196 -8.99 -8.82 -16.65
CA GLN A 196 -8.25 -9.60 -17.66
C GLN A 196 -8.69 -9.35 -19.08
N THR A 197 -9.97 -9.03 -19.28
CA THR A 197 -10.55 -8.74 -20.59
C THR A 197 -10.13 -7.39 -21.14
N HIS A 198 -9.86 -6.42 -20.28
CA HIS A 198 -9.69 -5.00 -20.65
C HIS A 198 -8.30 -4.42 -20.38
N MET A 199 -7.65 -4.89 -19.35
CA MET A 199 -6.29 -4.47 -19.00
C MET A 199 -5.58 -5.59 -18.24
N LYS A 200 -4.25 -5.60 -18.28
CA LYS A 200 -3.44 -6.45 -17.40
C LYS A 200 -2.98 -5.59 -16.21
N PRO A 201 -3.58 -5.72 -15.02
CA PRO A 201 -3.08 -5.01 -13.84
C PRO A 201 -1.63 -5.40 -13.51
N ALA A 202 -0.85 -4.46 -13.01
CA ALA A 202 0.51 -4.73 -12.55
C ALA A 202 0.53 -5.76 -11.40
N ALA A 203 -0.47 -5.66 -10.51
CA ALA A 203 -0.70 -6.61 -9.43
C ALA A 203 -2.20 -6.67 -9.09
N TYR A 204 -2.60 -7.76 -8.41
CA TYR A 204 -3.86 -7.87 -7.69
C TYR A 204 -3.56 -7.95 -6.19
N GLU A 205 -4.21 -7.13 -5.38
CA GLU A 205 -4.23 -7.29 -3.93
C GLU A 205 -5.25 -8.37 -3.56
N LEU A 206 -4.77 -9.50 -3.07
CA LEU A 206 -5.58 -10.66 -2.73
C LEU A 206 -5.79 -10.72 -1.22
N VAL A 207 -7.06 -10.78 -0.81
CA VAL A 207 -7.49 -10.89 0.59
C VAL A 207 -8.25 -12.19 0.77
N PHE A 208 -7.85 -13.01 1.72
CA PHE A 208 -8.48 -14.31 2.01
C PHE A 208 -8.30 -14.68 3.49
N ASP A 209 -9.34 -15.26 4.08
CA ASP A 209 -9.39 -15.65 5.49
C ASP A 209 -9.02 -17.13 5.74
N ASN A 210 -8.88 -17.91 4.67
CA ASN A 210 -8.49 -19.30 4.70
C ASN A 210 -7.76 -19.67 3.39
N ASP A 211 -7.08 -20.82 3.38
CA ASP A 211 -6.30 -21.34 2.25
C ASP A 211 -6.91 -22.63 1.67
N ASN A 212 -8.24 -22.70 1.63
CA ASN A 212 -8.93 -23.84 1.06
C ASN A 212 -8.67 -23.96 -0.47
N PRO A 213 -9.02 -25.12 -1.10
CA PRO A 213 -8.75 -25.35 -2.52
C PRO A 213 -9.37 -24.31 -3.45
N GLU A 214 -10.53 -23.70 -3.11
CA GLU A 214 -11.18 -22.68 -3.93
C GLU A 214 -10.35 -21.40 -3.95
N VAL A 215 -9.91 -20.92 -2.78
CA VAL A 215 -9.01 -19.77 -2.64
C VAL A 215 -7.71 -20.00 -3.38
N LEU A 216 -7.07 -21.17 -3.20
CA LEU A 216 -5.81 -21.50 -3.86
C LEU A 216 -5.95 -21.55 -5.40
N ASN A 217 -7.10 -22.02 -5.91
CA ASN A 217 -7.39 -22.00 -7.33
C ASN A 217 -7.51 -20.56 -7.88
N LEU A 218 -8.14 -19.64 -7.14
CA LEU A 218 -8.22 -18.23 -7.54
C LEU A 218 -6.86 -17.54 -7.49
N ILE A 219 -6.03 -17.81 -6.47
CA ILE A 219 -4.63 -17.34 -6.42
C ILE A 219 -3.88 -17.83 -7.66
N LYS A 220 -3.99 -19.12 -7.98
CA LYS A 220 -3.39 -19.70 -9.20
C LYS A 220 -3.92 -19.02 -10.47
N LYS A 221 -5.23 -18.80 -10.56
CA LYS A 221 -5.85 -18.12 -11.70
C LYS A 221 -5.21 -16.75 -11.93
N VAL A 222 -5.08 -15.91 -10.89
CA VAL A 222 -4.43 -14.59 -11.01
C VAL A 222 -2.97 -14.74 -11.44
N ARG A 223 -2.20 -15.63 -10.82
CA ARG A 223 -0.81 -15.88 -11.19
C ARG A 223 -0.64 -16.26 -12.66
N ASP A 224 -1.53 -17.10 -13.17
CA ASP A 224 -1.49 -17.59 -14.56
C ASP A 224 -1.81 -16.47 -15.59
N THR A 225 -2.36 -15.32 -15.18
CA THR A 225 -2.48 -14.12 -16.03
C THR A 225 -1.17 -13.42 -16.29
N GLY A 226 -0.17 -13.69 -15.46
CA GLY A 226 1.12 -13.02 -15.43
C GLY A 226 1.09 -11.64 -14.75
N SER A 227 -0.01 -11.28 -14.04
CA SER A 227 -0.02 -10.18 -13.08
C SER A 227 0.62 -10.60 -11.77
N ASN A 228 1.21 -9.66 -11.04
CA ASN A 228 1.80 -9.96 -9.75
C ASN A 228 0.73 -10.19 -8.67
N LEU A 229 1.07 -10.99 -7.66
CA LEU A 229 0.26 -11.15 -6.47
C LEU A 229 0.77 -10.22 -5.38
N PHE A 230 -0.14 -9.42 -4.82
CA PHE A 230 0.08 -8.59 -3.65
C PHE A 230 -0.69 -9.22 -2.48
N ILE A 231 -0.02 -9.60 -1.40
CA ILE A 231 -0.63 -10.23 -0.23
C ILE A 231 -0.29 -9.44 1.03
N ASN A 232 -1.32 -9.22 1.87
CA ASN A 232 -1.18 -8.56 3.16
C ASN A 232 -0.89 -9.60 4.25
N SER A 233 0.32 -9.61 4.83
CA SER A 233 0.67 -10.48 5.95
C SER A 233 0.35 -9.89 7.33
N LEU A 234 -0.58 -8.95 7.42
CA LEU A 234 -0.80 -8.11 8.61
C LEU A 234 -1.45 -8.88 9.76
N TRP A 235 -2.51 -9.63 9.48
CA TRP A 235 -3.27 -10.46 10.43
C TRP A 235 -4.01 -11.59 9.70
N PRO A 236 -4.47 -12.64 10.44
CA PRO A 236 -4.93 -13.91 9.85
C PRO A 236 -5.99 -13.79 8.77
N GLU A 237 -6.98 -12.90 8.94
CA GLU A 237 -8.12 -12.77 8.02
C GLU A 237 -7.77 -12.14 6.67
N LEU A 238 -6.55 -11.66 6.49
CA LEU A 238 -6.07 -11.11 5.23
C LEU A 238 -5.26 -12.10 4.38
N CYS A 239 -4.78 -13.19 5.00
CA CYS A 239 -3.81 -14.10 4.37
C CYS A 239 -3.95 -15.58 4.82
N GLY A 240 -5.15 -16.00 5.25
CA GLY A 240 -5.42 -17.39 5.64
C GLY A 240 -4.58 -17.88 6.83
N GLY A 241 -4.19 -16.99 7.75
CA GLY A 241 -3.36 -17.31 8.90
C GLY A 241 -1.86 -17.36 8.64
N HIS A 242 -1.39 -16.89 7.48
CA HIS A 242 0.03 -16.79 7.14
C HIS A 242 0.57 -15.38 7.41
N ASP A 243 0.31 -14.85 8.62
CA ASP A 243 0.51 -13.46 9.01
C ASP A 243 1.87 -13.18 9.69
N ASP A 244 2.11 -11.88 9.94
CA ASP A 244 3.33 -11.37 10.58
C ASP A 244 3.54 -11.89 12.00
N ASP A 245 2.46 -12.10 12.78
CA ASP A 245 2.58 -12.62 14.14
C ASP A 245 3.01 -14.10 14.11
N ARG A 246 2.53 -14.89 13.15
CA ARG A 246 3.04 -16.23 12.91
C ARG A 246 4.53 -16.22 12.59
N ALA A 247 4.97 -15.31 11.71
CA ALA A 247 6.38 -15.23 11.34
C ALA A 247 7.28 -14.84 12.51
N VAL A 248 6.85 -13.86 13.31
CA VAL A 248 7.70 -13.19 14.31
C VAL A 248 7.47 -13.73 15.72
N GLU A 249 6.22 -13.75 16.19
CA GLU A 249 5.90 -14.13 17.57
C GLU A 249 5.93 -15.66 17.76
N LEU A 250 5.52 -16.43 16.75
CA LEU A 250 5.60 -17.89 16.77
C LEU A 250 6.92 -18.43 16.20
N HIS A 251 7.80 -17.56 15.70
CA HIS A 251 9.08 -17.95 15.07
C HIS A 251 8.94 -18.91 13.90
N GLN A 252 7.88 -18.76 13.08
CA GLN A 252 7.56 -19.61 11.92
C GLN A 252 7.55 -18.81 10.60
N PRO A 253 8.64 -18.13 10.21
CA PRO A 253 8.65 -17.30 9.01
C PRO A 253 8.47 -18.10 7.71
N GLU A 254 8.87 -19.38 7.67
CA GLU A 254 8.67 -20.23 6.49
C GLU A 254 7.20 -20.61 6.29
N GLU A 255 6.43 -20.74 7.37
CA GLU A 255 5.00 -21.07 7.35
C GLU A 255 4.12 -19.82 7.16
N SER A 256 4.70 -18.65 7.25
CA SER A 256 4.08 -17.34 7.00
C SER A 256 4.62 -16.75 5.69
N TRP A 257 5.61 -15.89 5.75
CA TRP A 257 6.17 -15.21 4.58
C TRP A 257 6.69 -16.18 3.52
N GLY A 258 7.29 -17.32 3.94
CA GLY A 258 7.74 -18.39 3.04
C GLY A 258 6.59 -19.00 2.27
N TRP A 259 5.47 -19.30 2.94
CA TRP A 259 4.25 -19.80 2.30
C TRP A 259 3.70 -18.81 1.29
N ILE A 260 3.56 -17.53 1.69
CA ILE A 260 3.10 -16.44 0.81
C ILE A 260 3.95 -16.36 -0.47
N ILE A 261 5.28 -16.42 -0.33
CA ILE A 261 6.22 -16.41 -1.47
C ILE A 261 6.01 -17.65 -2.35
N ASN A 262 5.80 -18.83 -1.76
CA ASN A 262 5.57 -20.07 -2.49
C ASN A 262 4.23 -20.07 -3.27
N GLN A 263 3.24 -19.27 -2.85
CA GLN A 263 2.04 -19.01 -3.67
C GLN A 263 2.36 -18.15 -4.91
N GLY A 264 3.54 -17.57 -4.99
CA GLY A 264 3.96 -16.70 -6.10
C GLY A 264 3.78 -15.21 -5.82
N ALA A 265 3.57 -14.81 -4.57
CA ALA A 265 3.49 -13.38 -4.23
C ALA A 265 4.79 -12.66 -4.58
N LYS A 266 4.64 -11.47 -5.17
CA LYS A 266 5.73 -10.55 -5.51
C LYS A 266 5.73 -9.31 -4.62
N LEU A 267 4.60 -8.98 -4.03
CA LEU A 267 4.48 -7.88 -3.08
C LEU A 267 3.92 -8.44 -1.78
N ILE A 268 4.59 -8.14 -0.67
CA ILE A 268 4.13 -8.52 0.67
C ILE A 268 4.01 -7.25 1.49
N GLN A 269 2.78 -6.93 1.91
CA GLN A 269 2.51 -5.83 2.82
C GLN A 269 2.59 -6.35 4.25
N THR A 270 3.39 -5.67 5.07
CA THR A 270 3.74 -6.12 6.42
C THR A 270 3.78 -4.98 7.43
N ASP A 271 3.48 -5.28 8.68
CA ASP A 271 3.71 -4.44 9.86
C ASP A 271 5.13 -4.63 10.46
N ARG A 272 5.96 -5.49 9.85
CA ARG A 272 7.31 -5.87 10.30
C ARG A 272 8.35 -5.68 9.18
N PRO A 273 8.42 -4.52 8.49
CA PRO A 273 9.20 -4.38 7.25
C PRO A 273 10.70 -4.69 7.44
N ALA A 274 11.30 -4.29 8.56
CA ALA A 274 12.71 -4.58 8.84
C ALA A 274 12.98 -6.10 8.94
N LEU A 275 12.08 -6.84 9.60
CA LEU A 275 12.21 -8.29 9.80
C LEU A 275 11.96 -9.06 8.51
N LEU A 276 10.99 -8.65 7.70
CA LEU A 276 10.76 -9.23 6.38
C LEU A 276 11.97 -9.00 5.46
N LEU A 277 12.53 -7.78 5.44
CA LEU A 277 13.76 -7.50 4.69
C LEU A 277 14.94 -8.37 5.14
N GLU A 278 15.08 -8.60 6.45
CA GLU A 278 16.12 -9.50 6.99
C GLU A 278 15.90 -10.94 6.55
N TYR A 279 14.66 -11.44 6.63
CA TYR A 279 14.29 -12.77 6.19
C TYR A 279 14.60 -12.99 4.70
N LEU A 280 14.24 -12.03 3.84
CA LEU A 280 14.51 -12.12 2.40
C LEU A 280 16.01 -12.08 2.07
N ARG A 281 16.83 -11.38 2.87
CA ARG A 281 18.29 -11.38 2.69
C ARG A 281 18.93 -12.73 3.03
N LYS A 282 18.37 -13.46 4.00
CA LYS A 282 18.88 -14.78 4.41
C LYS A 282 18.50 -15.91 3.43
N LYS A 283 17.45 -15.67 2.61
CA LYS A 283 17.02 -16.64 1.57
C LYS A 283 17.81 -16.56 0.26
N LYS A 284 18.58 -15.52 0.07
CA LYS A 284 19.49 -15.36 -1.09
C LYS A 284 20.81 -16.10 -0.85
#